data_49bfa0c9d941b60357ebb60af0a11a87
#
_entry.id   49bfa0c9d941b60357ebb60af0a11a87
#
_cell.length_a   1.000
_cell.length_b   1.000
_cell.length_c   1.000
_cell.angle_alpha   90.00
_cell.angle_beta   90.00
_cell.angle_gamma   90.00
#
_symmetry.space_group_name_H-M   'P 1'
#
loop_
_entity.id
_entity.type
_entity.pdbx_description
1 polymer ?
#
loop_
_entity_poly.entity_id
_entity_poly.type
_entity_poly.pdbx_seq_one_letter_code
_entity_poly.pdbx_strand_id
1 'polypeptide(L)'
;MNIHEHQAKEILKKFGIKAPNGIVIFDSKDIKEKIKKLNSTNFVVKAQIHAGGRGKAGGIKLVNNQNELIKEVNNMFGKTLITHQTGPAGKKIKRLYLEETCDIAREFYLSCLVDRSSSKIAFITSTQGGVNIEEVAKNNPEKIITVKLNLSKPVGDKDIEKIIKPFALSKKLQKKAFHLIQSIYKVLIEKDASLIEINPLILTKNDELLCLDAKISFDDNALYRHPDIVSLKDLNEEDPIETEASKQGLSYVKLDGKIGCMVNGAGLAMAT
;
A
#
# COMPACT_ATOMS: atom_id res chain seq x y z
N MET A 1 -0.26 8.16 9.35
CA MET A 1 0.16 6.80 9.80
C MET A 1 0.16 5.85 8.62
N ASN A 2 1.22 5.05 8.44
CA ASN A 2 1.31 3.99 7.43
C ASN A 2 1.06 2.63 8.06
N ILE A 3 0.64 1.66 7.24
CA ILE A 3 0.45 0.27 7.64
C ILE A 3 1.15 -0.68 6.65
N HIS A 4 1.36 -1.93 7.05
CA HIS A 4 1.96 -2.93 6.17
C HIS A 4 1.00 -3.40 5.07
N GLU A 5 1.55 -3.92 3.97
CA GLU A 5 0.79 -4.45 2.82
C GLU A 5 -0.28 -5.46 3.24
N HIS A 6 0.05 -6.43 4.10
CA HIS A 6 -0.91 -7.44 4.54
C HIS A 6 -2.09 -6.83 5.29
N GLN A 7 -1.85 -5.79 6.11
CA GLN A 7 -2.90 -5.06 6.84
C GLN A 7 -3.76 -4.24 5.87
N ALA A 8 -3.13 -3.58 4.89
CA ALA A 8 -3.83 -2.85 3.85
C ALA A 8 -4.78 -3.76 3.07
N LYS A 9 -4.30 -4.96 2.65
CA LYS A 9 -5.14 -5.94 1.96
C LYS A 9 -6.30 -6.46 2.82
N GLU A 10 -6.11 -6.64 4.12
CA GLU A 10 -7.19 -7.03 5.03
C GLU A 10 -8.27 -5.96 5.12
N ILE A 11 -7.88 -4.68 5.20
CA ILE A 11 -8.85 -3.58 5.16
C ILE A 11 -9.58 -3.58 3.82
N LEU A 12 -8.88 -3.64 2.70
CA LEU A 12 -9.47 -3.64 1.36
C LEU A 12 -10.45 -4.81 1.17
N LYS A 13 -10.11 -6.02 1.66
CA LYS A 13 -11.00 -7.19 1.61
C LYS A 13 -12.31 -6.98 2.38
N LYS A 14 -12.29 -6.30 3.53
CA LYS A 14 -13.51 -5.95 4.30
C LYS A 14 -14.47 -5.06 3.51
N PHE A 15 -13.96 -4.30 2.55
CA PHE A 15 -14.75 -3.46 1.63
C PHE A 15 -15.05 -4.13 0.28
N GLY A 16 -14.82 -5.44 0.17
CA GLY A 16 -15.13 -6.23 -1.04
C GLY A 16 -14.08 -6.17 -2.14
N ILE A 17 -12.92 -5.58 -1.89
CA ILE A 17 -11.80 -5.56 -2.85
C ILE A 17 -11.05 -6.88 -2.77
N LYS A 18 -10.95 -7.58 -3.89
CA LYS A 18 -10.28 -8.88 -3.97
C LYS A 18 -8.76 -8.72 -3.94
N ALA A 19 -8.11 -9.59 -3.20
CA ALA A 19 -6.65 -9.77 -3.18
C ALA A 19 -6.34 -11.26 -3.06
N PRO A 20 -5.15 -11.72 -3.47
CA PRO A 20 -4.74 -13.11 -3.30
C PRO A 20 -4.81 -13.55 -1.84
N ASN A 21 -4.94 -14.86 -1.61
CA ASN A 21 -4.86 -15.38 -0.24
C ASN A 21 -3.42 -15.30 0.25
N GLY A 22 -3.27 -14.93 1.49
CA GLY A 22 -1.95 -14.82 2.09
C GLY A 22 -2.01 -14.86 3.61
N ILE A 23 -0.87 -15.14 4.20
CA ILE A 23 -0.68 -15.22 5.65
C ILE A 23 0.58 -14.45 6.06
N VAL A 24 0.54 -13.85 7.23
CA VAL A 24 1.70 -13.15 7.80
C VAL A 24 2.47 -14.07 8.74
N ILE A 25 3.80 -14.03 8.62
CA ILE A 25 4.76 -14.73 9.47
C ILE A 25 5.48 -13.71 10.34
N PHE A 26 5.34 -13.85 11.65
CA PHE A 26 6.04 -13.02 12.65
C PHE A 26 7.25 -13.75 13.25
N ASP A 27 7.28 -15.09 13.21
CA ASP A 27 8.40 -15.93 13.58
C ASP A 27 8.59 -17.02 12.52
N SER A 28 9.82 -17.25 12.09
CA SER A 28 10.14 -18.27 11.09
C SER A 28 9.79 -19.70 11.56
N LYS A 29 9.66 -19.93 12.87
CA LYS A 29 9.26 -21.22 13.45
C LYS A 29 7.80 -21.59 13.12
N ASP A 30 6.94 -20.58 12.92
CA ASP A 30 5.51 -20.78 12.66
C ASP A 30 5.20 -21.23 11.23
N ILE A 31 6.17 -21.19 10.33
CA ILE A 31 5.95 -21.39 8.90
C ILE A 31 5.28 -22.71 8.58
N LYS A 32 5.72 -23.82 9.20
CA LYS A 32 5.22 -25.18 8.91
C LYS A 32 3.74 -25.36 9.24
N GLU A 33 3.27 -24.66 10.28
CA GLU A 33 1.87 -24.70 10.68
C GLU A 33 1.02 -23.77 9.83
N LYS A 34 1.51 -22.54 9.63
CA LYS A 34 0.77 -21.51 8.92
C LYS A 34 0.58 -21.82 7.45
N ILE A 35 1.58 -22.44 6.79
CA ILE A 35 1.49 -22.78 5.36
C ILE A 35 0.34 -23.75 5.05
N LYS A 36 -0.08 -24.58 6.01
CA LYS A 36 -1.22 -25.50 5.85
C LYS A 36 -2.54 -24.77 5.56
N LYS A 37 -2.59 -23.45 5.83
CA LYS A 37 -3.76 -22.60 5.56
C LYS A 37 -3.81 -22.07 4.12
N LEU A 38 -2.76 -22.30 3.33
CA LEU A 38 -2.69 -21.90 1.93
C LEU A 38 -2.87 -23.13 1.04
N ASN A 39 -3.70 -22.99 0.00
CA ASN A 39 -4.06 -24.08 -0.94
C ASN A 39 -3.25 -23.98 -2.23
N SER A 40 -1.96 -23.68 -2.16
CA SER A 40 -1.09 -23.56 -3.32
C SER A 40 0.21 -24.31 -3.12
N THR A 41 0.88 -24.65 -4.21
CA THR A 41 2.27 -25.14 -4.20
C THR A 41 3.25 -24.03 -4.51
N ASN A 42 2.80 -22.95 -5.16
CA ASN A 42 3.60 -21.82 -5.56
C ASN A 42 3.26 -20.61 -4.70
N PHE A 43 4.26 -19.93 -4.17
CA PHE A 43 4.08 -18.82 -3.25
C PHE A 43 4.97 -17.62 -3.62
N VAL A 44 4.56 -16.46 -3.19
CA VAL A 44 5.38 -15.27 -3.16
C VAL A 44 5.68 -14.92 -1.71
N VAL A 45 6.98 -14.80 -1.36
CA VAL A 45 7.45 -14.34 -0.06
C VAL A 45 7.74 -12.85 -0.17
N LYS A 46 7.06 -12.03 0.62
CA LYS A 46 7.18 -10.57 0.58
C LYS A 46 7.63 -10.01 1.93
N ALA A 47 8.78 -9.34 1.96
CA ALA A 47 9.21 -8.59 3.13
C ALA A 47 8.20 -7.49 3.46
N GLN A 48 7.85 -7.34 4.74
CA GLN A 48 6.92 -6.33 5.21
C GLN A 48 7.71 -5.22 5.90
N ILE A 49 8.00 -4.16 5.16
CA ILE A 49 8.60 -2.91 5.63
C ILE A 49 7.83 -1.73 5.04
N HIS A 50 7.84 -0.58 5.70
CA HIS A 50 7.19 0.64 5.20
C HIS A 50 8.06 1.34 4.14
N ALA A 51 8.41 0.61 3.07
CA ALA A 51 9.17 1.16 1.95
C ALA A 51 8.79 0.49 0.63
N GLY A 52 8.78 1.29 -0.43
CA GLY A 52 8.66 0.81 -1.81
C GLY A 52 9.97 0.24 -2.36
N GLY A 53 9.91 -0.33 -3.59
CA GLY A 53 11.08 -0.87 -4.25
C GLY A 53 11.58 -2.22 -3.71
N ARG A 54 10.79 -2.88 -2.87
CA ARG A 54 11.11 -4.18 -2.23
C ARG A 54 11.51 -5.24 -3.25
N GLY A 55 10.83 -5.31 -4.39
CA GLY A 55 11.13 -6.29 -5.44
C GLY A 55 12.54 -6.14 -6.00
N LYS A 56 12.94 -4.91 -6.38
CA LYS A 56 14.30 -4.61 -6.88
C LYS A 56 15.38 -4.87 -5.83
N ALA A 57 15.05 -4.69 -4.55
CA ALA A 57 15.95 -4.91 -3.42
C ALA A 57 16.02 -6.39 -2.95
N GLY A 58 15.33 -7.31 -3.62
CA GLY A 58 15.31 -8.73 -3.25
C GLY A 58 14.37 -9.08 -2.09
N GLY A 59 13.50 -8.16 -1.68
CA GLY A 59 12.49 -8.36 -0.65
C GLY A 59 11.21 -9.06 -1.12
N ILE A 60 11.17 -9.51 -2.38
CA ILE A 60 10.08 -10.31 -2.95
C ILE A 60 10.68 -11.51 -3.67
N LYS A 61 10.25 -12.71 -3.33
CA LYS A 61 10.74 -13.97 -3.89
C LYS A 61 9.60 -14.89 -4.28
N LEU A 62 9.64 -15.38 -5.52
CA LEU A 62 8.79 -16.47 -5.99
C LEU A 62 9.41 -17.80 -5.61
N VAL A 63 8.64 -18.72 -5.06
CA VAL A 63 9.05 -20.06 -4.66
C VAL A 63 8.02 -21.09 -5.14
N ASN A 64 8.47 -22.25 -5.58
CA ASN A 64 7.65 -23.23 -6.31
C ASN A 64 7.32 -24.47 -5.47
N ASN A 65 7.81 -24.54 -4.23
CA ASN A 65 7.52 -25.65 -3.32
C ASN A 65 7.75 -25.24 -1.86
N GLN A 66 7.26 -26.09 -0.94
CA GLN A 66 7.35 -25.82 0.51
C GLN A 66 8.77 -25.80 1.05
N ASN A 67 9.68 -26.59 0.51
CA ASN A 67 11.07 -26.62 0.97
C ASN A 67 11.80 -25.33 0.62
N GLU A 68 11.62 -24.85 -0.61
CA GLU A 68 12.12 -23.54 -1.03
C GLU A 68 11.51 -22.43 -0.20
N LEU A 69 10.22 -22.49 0.11
CA LEU A 69 9.54 -21.52 0.92
C LEU A 69 10.15 -21.42 2.32
N ILE A 70 10.35 -22.55 3.01
CA ILE A 70 10.97 -22.59 4.33
C ILE A 70 12.40 -22.02 4.28
N LYS A 71 13.17 -22.42 3.27
CA LYS A 71 14.52 -21.89 3.06
C LYS A 71 14.52 -20.37 2.87
N GLU A 72 13.63 -19.86 2.01
CA GLU A 72 13.60 -18.44 1.68
C GLU A 72 13.09 -17.58 2.85
N VAL A 73 12.09 -18.06 3.61
CA VAL A 73 11.64 -17.39 4.84
C VAL A 73 12.78 -17.26 5.85
N ASN A 74 13.55 -18.34 6.09
CA ASN A 74 14.70 -18.30 6.99
C ASN A 74 15.80 -17.36 6.45
N ASN A 75 16.00 -17.33 5.12
CA ASN A 75 16.98 -16.45 4.48
C ASN A 75 16.60 -14.97 4.60
N MET A 76 15.33 -14.62 4.50
CA MET A 76 14.87 -13.23 4.49
C MET A 76 14.64 -12.69 5.91
N PHE A 77 14.19 -13.53 6.84
CA PHE A 77 13.83 -13.10 8.19
C PHE A 77 15.05 -12.55 8.94
N GLY A 78 14.90 -11.35 9.50
CA GLY A 78 15.96 -10.68 10.28
C GLY A 78 17.03 -9.98 9.44
N LYS A 79 17.06 -10.15 8.10
CA LYS A 79 17.96 -9.39 7.22
C LYS A 79 17.54 -7.94 7.12
N THR A 80 18.51 -7.08 6.81
CA THR A 80 18.27 -5.67 6.49
C THR A 80 18.03 -5.53 4.99
N LEU A 81 16.88 -4.96 4.62
CA LEU A 81 16.54 -4.66 3.25
C LEU A 81 16.83 -3.17 2.96
N ILE A 82 17.64 -2.92 1.96
CA ILE A 82 18.01 -1.58 1.51
C ILE A 82 17.26 -1.29 0.22
N THR A 83 16.43 -0.26 0.23
CA THR A 83 15.71 0.26 -0.94
C THR A 83 16.04 1.73 -1.13
N HIS A 84 15.64 2.31 -2.26
CA HIS A 84 15.81 3.75 -2.49
C HIS A 84 15.06 4.62 -1.46
N GLN A 85 14.02 4.07 -0.79
CA GLN A 85 13.24 4.79 0.23
C GLN A 85 13.75 4.58 1.66
N THR A 86 14.45 3.48 1.94
CA THR A 86 14.99 3.23 3.30
C THR A 86 16.32 3.93 3.54
N GLY A 87 16.95 4.44 2.49
CA GLY A 87 18.31 4.93 2.57
C GLY A 87 19.34 3.82 2.85
N PRO A 88 20.62 4.16 3.04
CA PRO A 88 21.71 3.18 3.18
C PRO A 88 21.65 2.35 4.47
N ALA A 89 20.98 2.85 5.52
CA ALA A 89 20.79 2.10 6.77
C ALA A 89 19.84 0.90 6.59
N GLY A 90 18.93 0.98 5.62
CA GLY A 90 17.93 -0.05 5.36
C GLY A 90 16.92 -0.23 6.51
N LYS A 91 16.05 -1.22 6.35
CA LYS A 91 15.09 -1.65 7.38
C LYS A 91 15.21 -3.14 7.62
N LYS A 92 15.21 -3.55 8.90
CA LYS A 92 15.28 -4.95 9.29
C LYS A 92 13.93 -5.64 9.04
N ILE A 93 13.94 -6.76 8.33
CA ILE A 93 12.74 -7.57 8.07
C ILE A 93 12.33 -8.29 9.36
N LYS A 94 11.24 -7.87 9.98
CA LYS A 94 10.68 -8.44 11.21
C LYS A 94 9.41 -9.25 10.97
N ARG A 95 8.86 -9.18 9.76
CA ARG A 95 7.69 -9.94 9.32
C ARG A 95 7.74 -10.21 7.83
N LEU A 96 7.18 -11.32 7.43
CA LEU A 96 7.03 -11.72 6.03
C LEU A 96 5.56 -11.98 5.73
N TYR A 97 5.14 -11.68 4.51
CA TYR A 97 3.82 -12.01 4.01
C TYR A 97 3.98 -13.08 2.92
N LEU A 98 3.34 -14.23 3.13
CA LEU A 98 3.30 -15.33 2.18
C LEU A 98 1.99 -15.25 1.43
N GLU A 99 2.03 -15.25 0.13
CA GLU A 99 0.87 -15.08 -0.73
C GLU A 99 0.84 -16.13 -1.83
N GLU A 100 -0.36 -16.61 -2.18
CA GLU A 100 -0.55 -17.49 -3.32
C GLU A 100 -0.25 -16.75 -4.63
N THR A 101 0.33 -17.44 -5.60
CA THR A 101 0.61 -16.87 -6.92
C THR A 101 -0.68 -16.67 -7.71
N CYS A 102 -0.64 -15.72 -8.65
CA CYS A 102 -1.73 -15.43 -9.55
C CYS A 102 -1.27 -15.47 -11.01
N ASP A 103 -2.11 -15.99 -11.91
CA ASP A 103 -1.87 -15.93 -13.35
C ASP A 103 -2.19 -14.53 -13.89
N ILE A 104 -1.17 -13.69 -13.97
CA ILE A 104 -1.30 -12.30 -14.39
C ILE A 104 -1.45 -12.23 -15.91
N ALA A 105 -2.51 -11.56 -16.38
CA ALA A 105 -2.70 -11.20 -17.77
C ALA A 105 -2.27 -9.77 -18.06
N ARG A 106 -2.60 -8.82 -17.15
CA ARG A 106 -2.24 -7.39 -17.28
C ARG A 106 -2.03 -6.78 -15.91
N GLU A 107 -1.17 -5.77 -15.85
CA GLU A 107 -0.89 -4.99 -14.65
C GLU A 107 -1.26 -3.53 -14.86
N PHE A 108 -1.80 -2.89 -13.83
CA PHE A 108 -2.22 -1.50 -13.82
C PHE A 108 -1.75 -0.82 -12.55
N TYR A 109 -1.60 0.48 -12.62
CA TYR A 109 -1.48 1.35 -11.47
C TYR A 109 -2.83 1.98 -11.14
N LEU A 110 -3.18 2.00 -9.87
CA LEU A 110 -4.38 2.67 -9.37
C LEU A 110 -4.11 3.28 -8.00
N SER A 111 -4.31 4.57 -7.85
CA SER A 111 -4.31 5.21 -6.54
C SER A 111 -5.49 6.16 -6.35
N CYS A 112 -5.86 6.34 -5.09
CA CYS A 112 -6.85 7.32 -4.65
C CYS A 112 -6.25 8.11 -3.49
N LEU A 113 -6.27 9.44 -3.57
CA LEU A 113 -5.62 10.29 -2.58
C LEU A 113 -6.35 11.62 -2.38
N VAL A 114 -6.05 12.25 -1.26
CA VAL A 114 -6.48 13.62 -0.96
C VAL A 114 -5.49 14.59 -1.60
N ASP A 115 -5.92 15.24 -2.69
CA ASP A 115 -5.14 16.31 -3.34
C ASP A 115 -5.36 17.64 -2.59
N ARG A 116 -4.42 17.96 -1.71
CA ARG A 116 -4.47 19.17 -0.89
C ARG A 116 -4.41 20.46 -1.72
N SER A 117 -3.70 20.45 -2.85
CA SER A 117 -3.52 21.64 -3.69
C SER A 117 -4.84 22.10 -4.32
N SER A 118 -5.73 21.17 -4.66
CA SER A 118 -7.04 21.46 -5.24
C SER A 118 -8.20 21.22 -4.29
N SER A 119 -7.95 20.78 -3.04
CA SER A 119 -8.97 20.39 -2.05
C SER A 119 -9.98 19.38 -2.62
N LYS A 120 -9.46 18.36 -3.32
CA LYS A 120 -10.26 17.33 -3.99
C LYS A 120 -9.72 15.94 -3.70
N ILE A 121 -10.54 14.93 -3.92
CA ILE A 121 -10.06 13.55 -4.03
C ILE A 121 -9.59 13.34 -5.48
N ALA A 122 -8.42 12.76 -5.65
CA ALA A 122 -7.89 12.42 -6.96
C ALA A 122 -7.71 10.90 -7.10
N PHE A 123 -8.18 10.37 -8.21
CA PHE A 123 -7.79 9.05 -8.69
C PHE A 123 -6.70 9.20 -9.74
N ILE A 124 -5.63 8.44 -9.59
CA ILE A 124 -4.53 8.37 -10.58
C ILE A 124 -4.47 6.94 -11.11
N THR A 125 -4.48 6.80 -12.42
CA THR A 125 -4.45 5.50 -13.09
C THR A 125 -3.42 5.47 -14.21
N SER A 126 -2.84 4.29 -14.42
CA SER A 126 -1.94 4.03 -15.55
C SER A 126 -2.02 2.57 -15.99
N THR A 127 -1.71 2.33 -17.26
CA THR A 127 -1.47 0.98 -17.80
C THR A 127 -0.09 0.44 -17.46
N GLN A 128 0.73 1.21 -16.76
CA GLN A 128 2.07 0.83 -16.30
C GLN A 128 1.98 0.47 -14.81
N GLY A 129 1.60 -0.77 -14.51
CA GLY A 129 1.60 -1.31 -13.15
C GLY A 129 2.90 -2.05 -12.81
N GLY A 130 3.14 -2.28 -11.50
CA GLY A 130 4.32 -3.01 -11.02
C GLY A 130 5.65 -2.26 -11.13
N VAL A 131 5.63 -0.99 -11.52
CA VAL A 131 6.81 -0.14 -11.71
C VAL A 131 6.74 1.12 -10.85
N ASN A 132 7.85 1.86 -10.78
CA ASN A 132 7.88 3.15 -10.10
C ASN A 132 7.05 4.17 -10.90
N ILE A 133 5.94 4.63 -10.31
CA ILE A 133 5.00 5.53 -11.00
C ILE A 133 5.57 6.93 -11.19
N GLU A 134 6.46 7.39 -10.31
CA GLU A 134 7.14 8.68 -10.44
C GLU A 134 8.06 8.69 -11.67
N GLU A 135 8.75 7.57 -11.96
CA GLU A 135 9.53 7.42 -13.19
C GLU A 135 8.64 7.43 -14.42
N VAL A 136 7.45 6.79 -14.35
CA VAL A 136 6.48 6.82 -15.44
C VAL A 136 5.97 8.25 -15.65
N ALA A 137 5.62 8.96 -14.58
CA ALA A 137 5.13 10.33 -14.65
C ALA A 137 6.18 11.29 -15.25
N LYS A 138 7.47 11.05 -14.96
CA LYS A 138 8.57 11.86 -15.50
C LYS A 138 8.83 11.58 -16.99
N ASN A 139 8.84 10.29 -17.38
CA ASN A 139 9.30 9.88 -18.71
C ASN A 139 8.15 9.76 -19.72
N ASN A 140 6.94 9.45 -19.26
CA ASN A 140 5.76 9.20 -20.07
C ASN A 140 4.50 9.79 -19.40
N PRO A 141 4.42 11.12 -19.18
CA PRO A 141 3.32 11.76 -18.44
C PRO A 141 1.95 11.49 -19.06
N GLU A 142 1.88 11.26 -20.38
CA GLU A 142 0.65 10.94 -21.12
C GLU A 142 0.04 9.58 -20.71
N LYS A 143 0.81 8.70 -20.06
CA LYS A 143 0.32 7.43 -19.53
C LYS A 143 -0.32 7.56 -18.16
N ILE A 144 -0.25 8.73 -17.55
CA ILE A 144 -0.83 9.02 -16.24
C ILE A 144 -2.15 9.77 -16.43
N ILE A 145 -3.23 9.18 -16.03
CA ILE A 145 -4.55 9.80 -16.05
C ILE A 145 -4.96 10.17 -14.63
N THR A 146 -5.28 11.44 -14.43
CA THR A 146 -5.75 11.96 -13.14
C THR A 146 -7.21 12.43 -13.28
N VAL A 147 -8.07 11.89 -12.43
CA VAL A 147 -9.48 12.30 -12.32
C VAL A 147 -9.72 12.88 -10.94
N LYS A 148 -10.05 14.17 -10.86
CA LYS A 148 -10.34 14.89 -9.63
C LYS A 148 -11.83 14.92 -9.35
N LEU A 149 -12.23 14.54 -8.14
CA LEU A 149 -13.62 14.44 -7.69
C LEU A 149 -13.94 15.56 -6.70
N ASN A 150 -15.15 16.10 -6.76
CA ASN A 150 -15.63 17.02 -5.72
C ASN A 150 -16.08 16.24 -4.49
N LEU A 151 -15.64 16.69 -3.31
CA LEU A 151 -16.00 16.09 -2.01
C LEU A 151 -17.50 16.15 -1.68
N SER A 152 -18.24 17.07 -2.32
CA SER A 152 -19.65 17.29 -2.06
C SER A 152 -20.58 16.20 -2.60
N LYS A 153 -20.07 15.25 -3.40
CA LYS A 153 -20.87 14.18 -4.01
C LYS A 153 -20.12 12.86 -3.97
N PRO A 154 -20.83 11.74 -3.80
CA PRO A 154 -20.23 10.41 -4.03
C PRO A 154 -19.66 10.31 -5.44
N VAL A 155 -18.68 9.40 -5.63
CA VAL A 155 -18.12 9.13 -6.96
C VAL A 155 -19.23 8.64 -7.91
N GLY A 156 -19.47 9.39 -8.99
CA GLY A 156 -20.51 9.10 -9.98
C GLY A 156 -20.02 8.19 -11.10
N ASP A 157 -20.96 7.55 -11.80
CA ASP A 157 -20.64 6.60 -12.88
C ASP A 157 -19.77 7.21 -13.97
N LYS A 158 -20.05 8.46 -14.39
CA LYS A 158 -19.24 9.18 -15.39
C LYS A 158 -17.79 9.41 -14.94
N ASP A 159 -17.56 9.60 -13.65
CA ASP A 159 -16.20 9.75 -13.13
C ASP A 159 -15.50 8.40 -13.08
N ILE A 160 -16.21 7.35 -12.67
CA ILE A 160 -15.67 5.98 -12.68
C ILE A 160 -15.30 5.55 -14.10
N GLU A 161 -16.15 5.84 -15.09
CA GLU A 161 -15.84 5.58 -16.51
C GLU A 161 -14.52 6.23 -16.95
N LYS A 162 -14.27 7.49 -16.55
CA LYS A 162 -13.02 8.19 -16.85
C LYS A 162 -11.82 7.52 -16.14
N ILE A 163 -11.99 7.13 -14.88
CA ILE A 163 -10.95 6.48 -14.07
C ILE A 163 -10.52 5.15 -14.70
N ILE A 164 -11.49 4.30 -15.10
CA ILE A 164 -11.20 2.96 -15.64
C ILE A 164 -10.92 2.92 -17.14
N LYS A 165 -11.19 4.01 -17.87
CA LYS A 165 -11.00 4.10 -19.33
C LYS A 165 -9.62 3.63 -19.81
N PRO A 166 -8.49 4.01 -19.13
CA PRO A 166 -7.16 3.58 -19.56
C PRO A 166 -6.97 2.06 -19.51
N PHE A 167 -7.71 1.35 -18.66
CA PHE A 167 -7.57 -0.09 -18.51
C PHE A 167 -8.12 -0.88 -19.70
N ALA A 168 -8.93 -0.26 -20.57
CA ALA A 168 -9.53 -0.86 -21.77
C ALA A 168 -10.15 -2.23 -21.45
N LEU A 169 -11.03 -2.27 -20.45
CA LEU A 169 -11.69 -3.49 -19.96
C LEU A 169 -12.91 -3.84 -20.79
N SER A 170 -13.22 -5.15 -20.89
CA SER A 170 -14.49 -5.62 -21.46
C SER A 170 -15.68 -5.15 -20.61
N LYS A 171 -16.90 -5.09 -21.20
CA LYS A 171 -18.12 -4.66 -20.49
C LYS A 171 -18.35 -5.44 -19.18
N LYS A 172 -18.05 -6.73 -19.16
CA LYS A 172 -18.14 -7.59 -17.96
C LYS A 172 -17.18 -7.12 -16.87
N LEU A 173 -15.94 -6.83 -17.25
CA LEU A 173 -14.89 -6.37 -16.34
C LEU A 173 -15.08 -4.93 -15.88
N GLN A 174 -15.69 -4.08 -16.72
CA GLN A 174 -16.05 -2.72 -16.31
C GLN A 174 -16.97 -2.70 -15.10
N LYS A 175 -17.96 -3.60 -15.01
CA LYS A 175 -18.80 -3.73 -13.81
C LYS A 175 -18.00 -4.06 -12.55
N LYS A 176 -17.01 -4.97 -12.65
CA LYS A 176 -16.12 -5.30 -11.52
C LYS A 176 -15.25 -4.08 -11.14
N ALA A 177 -14.75 -3.36 -12.15
CA ALA A 177 -13.96 -2.15 -11.92
C ALA A 177 -14.78 -1.02 -11.29
N PHE A 178 -16.06 -0.87 -11.64
CA PHE A 178 -16.97 0.08 -10.99
C PHE A 178 -17.06 -0.17 -9.48
N HIS A 179 -17.33 -1.43 -9.08
CA HIS A 179 -17.36 -1.80 -7.67
C HIS A 179 -16.01 -1.55 -6.97
N LEU A 180 -14.91 -1.86 -7.64
CA LEU A 180 -13.57 -1.61 -7.12
C LEU A 180 -13.35 -0.13 -6.79
N ILE A 181 -13.65 0.77 -7.75
CA ILE A 181 -13.47 2.23 -7.57
C ILE A 181 -14.38 2.75 -6.46
N GLN A 182 -15.66 2.33 -6.42
CA GLN A 182 -16.58 2.70 -5.35
C GLN A 182 -16.07 2.24 -3.98
N SER A 183 -15.56 1.00 -3.89
CA SER A 183 -15.00 0.44 -2.66
C SER A 183 -13.75 1.19 -2.21
N ILE A 184 -12.82 1.53 -3.11
CA ILE A 184 -11.63 2.32 -2.78
C ILE A 184 -12.03 3.71 -2.26
N TYR A 185 -12.97 4.38 -2.92
CA TYR A 185 -13.48 5.67 -2.47
C TYR A 185 -14.09 5.57 -1.07
N LYS A 186 -14.88 4.51 -0.83
CA LYS A 186 -15.51 4.25 0.47
C LYS A 186 -14.46 4.01 1.57
N VAL A 187 -13.41 3.23 1.31
CA VAL A 187 -12.29 3.04 2.25
C VAL A 187 -11.64 4.39 2.58
N LEU A 188 -11.34 5.21 1.55
CA LEU A 188 -10.70 6.51 1.75
C LEU A 188 -11.52 7.41 2.67
N ILE A 189 -12.84 7.47 2.47
CA ILE A 189 -13.75 8.33 3.26
C ILE A 189 -14.00 7.74 4.65
N GLU A 190 -14.37 6.46 4.76
CA GLU A 190 -14.81 5.86 6.03
C GLU A 190 -13.64 5.58 7.00
N LYS A 191 -12.41 5.49 6.47
CA LYS A 191 -11.22 5.23 7.29
C LYS A 191 -10.29 6.43 7.39
N ASP A 192 -10.69 7.58 6.85
CA ASP A 192 -9.84 8.78 6.78
C ASP A 192 -8.45 8.48 6.21
N ALA A 193 -8.43 7.68 5.13
CA ALA A 193 -7.18 7.44 4.44
C ALA A 193 -6.79 8.68 3.63
N SER A 194 -5.53 9.07 3.69
CA SER A 194 -4.96 10.16 2.89
C SER A 194 -4.46 9.67 1.53
N LEU A 195 -4.10 8.37 1.46
CA LEU A 195 -3.64 7.69 0.26
C LEU A 195 -4.03 6.21 0.31
N ILE A 196 -4.54 5.71 -0.80
CA ILE A 196 -4.66 4.28 -1.11
C ILE A 196 -3.98 4.07 -2.45
N GLU A 197 -2.93 3.27 -2.50
CA GLU A 197 -2.19 2.93 -3.70
C GLU A 197 -2.22 1.42 -3.91
N ILE A 198 -2.56 1.00 -5.11
CA ILE A 198 -2.55 -0.40 -5.57
C ILE A 198 -1.60 -0.48 -6.76
N ASN A 199 -0.44 -1.11 -6.56
CA ASN A 199 0.61 -1.16 -7.55
C ASN A 199 1.42 -2.48 -7.50
N PRO A 200 1.00 -3.49 -8.32
CA PRO A 200 -0.04 -3.41 -9.33
C PRO A 200 -1.45 -3.81 -8.86
N LEU A 201 -2.44 -3.21 -9.49
CA LEU A 201 -3.75 -3.82 -9.67
C LEU A 201 -3.62 -4.77 -10.86
N ILE A 202 -4.01 -6.03 -10.73
CA ILE A 202 -3.87 -7.00 -11.80
C ILE A 202 -5.20 -7.45 -12.37
N LEU A 203 -5.21 -7.72 -13.66
CA LEU A 203 -6.21 -8.55 -14.32
C LEU A 203 -5.62 -9.96 -14.48
N THR A 204 -6.30 -10.96 -13.93
CA THR A 204 -5.90 -12.36 -14.09
C THR A 204 -6.40 -12.94 -15.41
N LYS A 205 -5.80 -14.07 -15.84
CA LYS A 205 -6.29 -14.84 -17.01
C LYS A 205 -7.72 -15.34 -16.85
N ASN A 206 -8.23 -15.42 -15.62
CA ASN A 206 -9.60 -15.84 -15.29
C ASN A 206 -10.57 -14.67 -15.13
N ASP A 207 -10.27 -13.50 -15.72
CA ASP A 207 -11.14 -12.31 -15.68
C ASP A 207 -11.42 -11.78 -14.25
N GLU A 208 -10.46 -11.86 -13.32
CA GLU A 208 -10.56 -11.26 -12.01
C GLU A 208 -9.64 -10.03 -11.88
N LEU A 209 -10.16 -8.98 -11.25
CA LEU A 209 -9.35 -7.84 -10.81
C LEU A 209 -8.90 -8.05 -9.37
N LEU A 210 -7.59 -8.10 -9.13
CA LEU A 210 -7.01 -8.36 -7.82
C LEU A 210 -6.01 -7.27 -7.43
N CYS A 211 -6.04 -6.87 -6.16
CA CYS A 211 -5.03 -6.04 -5.54
C CYS A 211 -3.81 -6.89 -5.18
N LEU A 212 -2.72 -6.79 -5.98
CA LEU A 212 -1.53 -7.62 -5.78
C LEU A 212 -0.54 -6.99 -4.78
N ASP A 213 -0.44 -5.68 -4.75
CA ASP A 213 0.29 -4.93 -3.70
C ASP A 213 -0.52 -3.68 -3.34
N ALA A 214 -0.55 -3.35 -2.07
CA ALA A 214 -1.31 -2.23 -1.53
C ALA A 214 -0.53 -1.45 -0.50
N LYS A 215 -0.65 -0.13 -0.57
CA LYS A 215 -0.19 0.81 0.44
C LYS A 215 -1.36 1.69 0.85
N ILE A 216 -1.58 1.83 2.15
CA ILE A 216 -2.56 2.76 2.70
C ILE A 216 -1.86 3.65 3.73
N SER A 217 -2.11 4.96 3.60
CA SER A 217 -1.73 5.96 4.60
C SER A 217 -2.99 6.61 5.15
N PHE A 218 -3.04 6.83 6.45
CA PHE A 218 -4.17 7.46 7.14
C PHE A 218 -3.81 8.88 7.60
N ASP A 219 -4.82 9.71 7.75
CA ASP A 219 -4.67 11.03 8.36
C ASP A 219 -4.44 10.87 9.87
N ASP A 220 -3.28 11.29 10.36
CA ASP A 220 -2.92 11.20 11.79
C ASP A 220 -3.90 11.99 12.66
N ASN A 221 -4.46 13.09 12.16
CA ASN A 221 -5.43 13.91 12.89
C ASN A 221 -6.78 13.22 13.08
N ALA A 222 -7.08 12.17 12.31
CA ALA A 222 -8.34 11.43 12.39
C ALA A 222 -8.21 10.12 13.21
N LEU A 223 -7.01 9.71 13.60
CA LEU A 223 -6.76 8.42 14.26
C LEU A 223 -7.51 8.25 15.58
N TYR A 224 -7.83 9.35 16.29
CA TYR A 224 -8.60 9.29 17.55
C TYR A 224 -9.97 8.62 17.40
N ARG A 225 -10.56 8.63 16.21
CA ARG A 225 -11.85 8.00 15.90
C ARG A 225 -11.71 6.61 15.24
N HIS A 226 -10.47 6.13 15.03
CA HIS A 226 -10.17 4.84 14.40
C HIS A 226 -9.25 3.97 15.28
N PRO A 227 -9.70 3.49 16.45
CA PRO A 227 -8.87 2.65 17.31
C PRO A 227 -8.47 1.33 16.65
N ASP A 228 -9.28 0.82 15.72
CA ASP A 228 -8.96 -0.34 14.90
C ASP A 228 -7.75 -0.11 13.99
N ILE A 229 -7.60 1.10 13.44
CA ILE A 229 -6.44 1.48 12.62
C ILE A 229 -5.22 1.74 13.51
N VAL A 230 -5.38 2.43 14.64
CA VAL A 230 -4.29 2.67 15.59
C VAL A 230 -3.63 1.37 16.05
N SER A 231 -4.42 0.31 16.27
CA SER A 231 -3.92 -1.01 16.67
C SER A 231 -3.01 -1.69 15.63
N LEU A 232 -3.03 -1.22 14.37
CA LEU A 232 -2.19 -1.72 13.29
C LEU A 232 -0.80 -1.07 13.23
N LYS A 233 -0.56 -0.03 14.03
CA LYS A 233 0.70 0.72 14.04
C LYS A 233 1.87 -0.18 14.40
N ASP A 234 2.94 -0.13 13.59
CA ASP A 234 4.19 -0.83 13.88
C ASP A 234 5.26 0.18 14.34
N LEU A 235 5.48 0.22 15.66
CA LEU A 235 6.46 1.13 16.26
C LEU A 235 7.91 0.87 15.77
N ASN A 236 8.20 -0.31 15.22
CA ASN A 236 9.52 -0.62 14.67
C ASN A 236 9.76 0.04 13.30
N GLU A 237 8.71 0.49 12.65
CA GLU A 237 8.78 1.19 11.36
C GLU A 237 8.79 2.72 11.53
N GLU A 238 8.41 3.22 12.70
CA GLU A 238 8.38 4.65 13.03
C GLU A 238 9.78 5.16 13.38
N ASP A 239 9.97 6.49 13.31
CA ASP A 239 11.18 7.11 13.85
C ASP A 239 11.15 7.02 15.39
N PRO A 240 12.23 6.55 16.04
CA PRO A 240 12.26 6.41 17.50
C PRO A 240 12.04 7.75 18.24
N ILE A 241 12.52 8.86 17.66
CA ILE A 241 12.37 10.19 18.26
C ILE A 241 10.93 10.68 18.13
N GLU A 242 10.29 10.47 16.97
CA GLU A 242 8.86 10.76 16.78
C GLU A 242 7.99 9.93 17.72
N THR A 243 8.34 8.65 17.90
CA THR A 243 7.64 7.77 18.83
C THR A 243 7.76 8.26 20.28
N GLU A 244 8.94 8.67 20.69
CA GLU A 244 9.16 9.16 22.07
C GLU A 244 8.46 10.50 22.31
N ALA A 245 8.56 11.43 21.35
CA ALA A 245 7.85 12.71 21.42
C ALA A 245 6.34 12.52 21.52
N SER A 246 5.78 11.61 20.73
CA SER A 246 4.36 11.29 20.73
C SER A 246 3.86 10.77 22.10
N LYS A 247 4.67 9.98 22.83
CA LYS A 247 4.34 9.53 24.19
C LYS A 247 4.18 10.69 25.19
N GLN A 248 4.87 11.81 24.92
CA GLN A 248 4.79 13.04 25.72
C GLN A 248 3.73 14.01 25.20
N GLY A 249 2.90 13.60 24.22
CA GLY A 249 1.90 14.46 23.60
C GLY A 249 2.47 15.55 22.68
N LEU A 250 3.72 15.40 22.25
CA LEU A 250 4.40 16.34 21.36
C LEU A 250 4.33 15.85 19.92
N SER A 251 4.09 16.77 18.97
CA SER A 251 4.30 16.52 17.54
C SER A 251 5.74 16.81 17.18
N TYR A 252 6.45 15.81 16.66
CA TYR A 252 7.81 15.96 16.18
C TYR A 252 7.88 15.52 14.72
N VAL A 253 8.55 16.30 13.89
CA VAL A 253 8.81 15.98 12.48
C VAL A 253 10.30 16.14 12.24
N LYS A 254 10.96 15.05 11.83
CA LYS A 254 12.36 15.06 11.45
C LYS A 254 12.49 15.46 9.99
N LEU A 255 13.20 16.55 9.73
CA LEU A 255 13.55 17.01 8.40
C LEU A 255 15.06 16.88 8.18
N ASP A 256 15.48 16.88 6.92
CA ASP A 256 16.89 16.98 6.56
C ASP A 256 17.35 18.44 6.70
N GLY A 257 18.12 18.71 7.76
CA GLY A 257 18.59 20.06 8.04
C GLY A 257 19.42 20.14 9.31
N LYS A 258 19.99 21.33 9.58
CA LYS A 258 20.83 21.63 10.75
C LYS A 258 20.15 22.56 11.75
N ILE A 259 18.93 23.01 11.45
CA ILE A 259 18.17 23.96 12.28
C ILE A 259 17.02 23.20 12.92
N GLY A 260 16.91 23.24 14.23
CA GLY A 260 15.77 22.74 14.99
C GLY A 260 14.84 23.89 15.36
N CYS A 261 13.53 23.73 15.14
CA CYS A 261 12.51 24.69 15.57
C CYS A 261 11.61 24.03 16.61
N MET A 262 11.32 24.75 17.68
CA MET A 262 10.33 24.37 18.68
C MET A 262 9.32 25.51 18.82
N VAL A 263 8.05 25.18 18.61
CA VAL A 263 6.98 26.18 18.58
C VAL A 263 5.77 25.68 19.36
N ASN A 264 5.01 26.60 19.90
CA ASN A 264 3.75 26.31 20.59
C ASN A 264 2.58 26.49 19.63
N GLY A 265 2.43 25.52 18.70
CA GLY A 265 1.31 25.48 17.75
C GLY A 265 1.76 25.45 16.29
N ALA A 266 1.01 24.68 15.50
CA ALA A 266 1.33 24.40 14.09
C ALA A 266 1.35 25.66 13.19
N GLY A 267 0.49 26.63 13.46
CA GLY A 267 0.45 27.89 12.69
C GLY A 267 1.75 28.66 12.77
N LEU A 268 2.37 28.73 13.95
CA LEU A 268 3.68 29.39 14.13
C LEU A 268 4.78 28.59 13.42
N ALA A 269 4.77 27.25 13.52
CA ALA A 269 5.73 26.40 12.82
C ALA A 269 5.70 26.59 11.30
N MET A 270 4.51 26.80 10.73
CA MET A 270 4.36 27.01 9.28
C MET A 270 4.72 28.43 8.82
N ALA A 271 4.74 29.38 9.75
CA ALA A 271 5.09 30.78 9.46
C ALA A 271 6.59 31.08 9.62
N THR A 272 7.34 30.20 10.26
CA THR A 272 8.79 30.29 10.49
C THR A 272 9.56 29.62 9.36
#